data_cd19fb14b832651240a1d67ce817d198
#
_entry.id   cd19fb14b832651240a1d67ce817d198
#
_cell.length_a   1.000
_cell.length_b   1.000
_cell.length_c   1.000
_cell.angle_alpha   90.00
_cell.angle_beta   90.00
_cell.angle_gamma   90.00
#
_symmetry.space_group_name_H-M   'P 1'
#
loop_
_entity.id
_entity.type
_entity.pdbx_description
1 polymer ?
#
loop_
_entity_poly.entity_id
_entity_poly.type
_entity_poly.pdbx_seq_one_letter_code
_entity_poly.pdbx_strand_id
1 'polypeptide(L)'
;MEETILVVDDEEKIRSTLRGVLSDEGYRVLDTDGTPNVLDMVAMQRPRLVLLDIWMPQVDGIELLERLKAQEPELPVIVMSGHGTIETAVRATKLGAADFIEKPFSLETLLRSVHRATGRTTSGSLPDNGPTAGLEEMHAVSYRQRQQRARTIKQSVVIHGHGLHSGVRTGVILHPLPPGSGIAFSAISAPDVMIPATVDHVDSTGYATSLCRDGVTAQTIEHLMSALHSYGLTNVLIKMQGEIPILDGSALEFCKLLEGAGIVEQTEKLESVNIDKAYCVGDPQSGKFIQIEPADRFEVYYTLKYPTPVGCQEYQYIHRDLQSYREEIAPARTFGFVKDIQMLEQMGLANGGRLNNCILIGEQGVINPPLRFPDELVRHKILDLMGDLYLLGRPIHGKITASCTGHTDNIALVRAIREGVKL
;
A
#
# COMPACT_ATOMS: atom_id res chain seq x y z
N MET A 1 -33.29 18.80 -14.34
CA MET A 1 -33.45 19.36 -12.98
C MET A 1 -32.08 19.32 -12.35
N GLU A 2 -31.63 20.39 -11.72
CA GLU A 2 -30.36 20.38 -10.98
C GLU A 2 -30.47 19.41 -9.81
N GLU A 3 -29.54 18.47 -9.72
CA GLU A 3 -29.45 17.53 -8.62
C GLU A 3 -28.90 18.24 -7.38
N THR A 4 -29.61 18.10 -6.25
CA THR A 4 -29.24 18.78 -5.00
C THR A 4 -28.38 17.90 -4.14
N ILE A 5 -27.27 18.42 -3.64
CA ILE A 5 -26.39 17.77 -2.64
C ILE A 5 -26.49 18.55 -1.34
N LEU A 6 -26.67 17.85 -0.21
CA LEU A 6 -26.62 18.43 1.12
C LEU A 6 -25.26 18.15 1.74
N VAL A 7 -24.56 19.20 2.17
CA VAL A 7 -23.29 19.14 2.89
C VAL A 7 -23.55 19.41 4.38
N VAL A 8 -23.15 18.47 5.23
CA VAL A 8 -23.27 18.55 6.69
C VAL A 8 -21.88 18.51 7.28
N ASP A 9 -21.39 19.61 7.84
CA ASP A 9 -20.02 19.76 8.34
C ASP A 9 -19.98 20.98 9.28
N ASP A 10 -19.35 20.91 10.43
CA ASP A 10 -19.30 22.06 11.38
C ASP A 10 -18.33 23.16 10.91
N GLU A 11 -17.33 22.83 10.08
CA GLU A 11 -16.35 23.76 9.57
C GLU A 11 -16.87 24.58 8.36
N GLU A 12 -17.14 25.86 8.57
CA GLU A 12 -17.63 26.77 7.51
C GLU A 12 -16.71 26.82 6.28
N LYS A 13 -15.39 26.75 6.49
CA LYS A 13 -14.41 26.73 5.38
C LYS A 13 -14.55 25.51 4.49
N ILE A 14 -14.80 24.35 5.08
CA ILE A 14 -15.02 23.09 4.35
C ILE A 14 -16.34 23.20 3.57
N ARG A 15 -17.43 23.61 4.22
CA ARG A 15 -18.72 23.81 3.56
C ARG A 15 -18.63 24.77 2.37
N SER A 16 -17.97 25.92 2.55
CA SER A 16 -17.76 26.90 1.48
C SER A 16 -16.96 26.34 0.30
N THR A 17 -15.88 25.58 0.59
CA THR A 17 -15.06 24.95 -0.44
C THR A 17 -15.85 23.89 -1.20
N LEU A 18 -16.56 23.00 -0.49
CA LEU A 18 -17.37 21.95 -1.10
C LEU A 18 -18.51 22.54 -1.95
N ARG A 19 -19.13 23.62 -1.46
CA ARG A 19 -20.17 24.35 -2.24
C ARG A 19 -19.60 24.87 -3.53
N GLY A 20 -18.44 25.54 -3.52
CA GLY A 20 -17.79 26.06 -4.73
C GLY A 20 -17.54 24.93 -5.74
N VAL A 21 -16.84 23.90 -5.31
CA VAL A 21 -16.45 22.77 -6.15
C VAL A 21 -17.65 22.03 -6.75
N LEU A 22 -18.66 21.70 -5.93
CA LEU A 22 -19.82 20.96 -6.41
C LEU A 22 -20.75 21.82 -7.28
N SER A 23 -20.79 23.14 -7.04
CA SER A 23 -21.52 24.06 -7.92
C SER A 23 -20.87 24.18 -9.29
N ASP A 24 -19.53 24.20 -9.37
CA ASP A 24 -18.78 24.18 -10.63
C ASP A 24 -19.05 22.89 -11.45
N GLU A 25 -19.34 21.78 -10.77
CA GLU A 25 -19.76 20.51 -11.38
C GLU A 25 -21.27 20.43 -11.73
N GLY A 26 -21.99 21.53 -11.52
CA GLY A 26 -23.40 21.66 -11.89
C GLY A 26 -24.38 21.05 -10.90
N TYR A 27 -24.01 20.92 -9.64
CA TYR A 27 -24.91 20.53 -8.56
C TYR A 27 -25.47 21.77 -7.84
N ARG A 28 -26.71 21.70 -7.40
CA ARG A 28 -27.23 22.61 -6.40
C ARG A 28 -26.78 22.16 -5.01
N VAL A 29 -26.08 23.02 -4.29
CA VAL A 29 -25.54 22.66 -2.97
C VAL A 29 -26.30 23.39 -1.86
N LEU A 30 -26.79 22.62 -0.91
CA LEU A 30 -27.26 23.07 0.38
C LEU A 30 -26.24 22.67 1.43
N ASP A 31 -26.06 23.47 2.47
CA ASP A 31 -25.14 23.15 3.54
C ASP A 31 -25.68 23.54 4.91
N THR A 32 -25.21 22.83 5.93
CA THR A 32 -25.54 23.07 7.32
C THR A 32 -24.40 22.64 8.24
N ASP A 33 -24.33 23.24 9.43
CA ASP A 33 -23.35 22.92 10.46
C ASP A 33 -23.69 21.68 11.33
N GLY A 34 -24.71 20.94 10.96
CA GLY A 34 -25.15 19.74 11.71
C GLY A 34 -26.13 20.01 12.84
N THR A 35 -26.59 21.26 13.03
CA THR A 35 -27.63 21.57 14.01
C THR A 35 -28.95 20.85 13.73
N PRO A 36 -29.92 20.78 14.70
CA PRO A 36 -30.98 19.75 14.78
C PRO A 36 -31.91 19.57 13.58
N ASN A 37 -31.71 20.31 12.49
CA ASN A 37 -32.62 20.35 11.35
C ASN A 37 -32.21 19.49 10.14
N VAL A 38 -31.14 18.66 10.21
CA VAL A 38 -30.66 17.88 9.05
C VAL A 38 -31.74 16.96 8.49
N LEU A 39 -32.45 16.24 9.35
CA LEU A 39 -33.53 15.33 8.93
C LEU A 39 -34.69 16.08 8.27
N ASP A 40 -35.08 17.25 8.81
CA ASP A 40 -36.10 18.10 8.23
C ASP A 40 -35.65 18.67 6.87
N MET A 41 -34.40 19.06 6.76
CA MET A 41 -33.82 19.51 5.48
C MET A 41 -33.87 18.40 4.42
N VAL A 42 -33.51 17.18 4.78
CA VAL A 42 -33.58 16.01 3.88
C VAL A 42 -35.04 15.77 3.45
N ALA A 43 -35.99 15.78 4.39
CA ALA A 43 -37.40 15.57 4.11
C ALA A 43 -38.00 16.64 3.17
N MET A 44 -37.64 17.90 3.39
CA MET A 44 -38.15 19.05 2.61
C MET A 44 -37.48 19.20 1.25
N GLN A 45 -36.14 19.07 1.22
CA GLN A 45 -35.34 19.41 0.03
C GLN A 45 -35.04 18.18 -0.85
N ARG A 46 -35.22 16.98 -0.34
CA ARG A 46 -35.00 15.67 -1.01
C ARG A 46 -33.70 15.65 -1.79
N PRO A 47 -32.55 15.86 -1.12
CA PRO A 47 -31.25 15.86 -1.80
C PRO A 47 -31.01 14.51 -2.47
N ARG A 48 -30.27 14.52 -3.57
CA ARG A 48 -29.83 13.33 -4.28
C ARG A 48 -28.71 12.60 -3.54
N LEU A 49 -27.95 13.34 -2.72
CA LEU A 49 -26.80 12.85 -1.96
C LEU A 49 -26.60 13.71 -0.71
N VAL A 50 -26.15 13.09 0.37
CA VAL A 50 -25.66 13.79 1.57
C VAL A 50 -24.17 13.54 1.72
N LEU A 51 -23.38 14.61 1.90
CA LEU A 51 -22.01 14.56 2.40
C LEU A 51 -22.05 14.86 3.90
N LEU A 52 -21.63 13.93 4.74
CA LEU A 52 -21.82 13.99 6.19
C LEU A 52 -20.48 13.89 6.92
N ASP A 53 -20.08 14.93 7.65
CA ASP A 53 -19.02 14.83 8.65
C ASP A 53 -19.51 14.03 9.87
N ILE A 54 -18.64 13.17 10.39
CA ILE A 54 -18.97 12.39 11.59
C ILE A 54 -18.41 12.99 12.87
N TRP A 55 -17.47 13.88 12.79
CA TRP A 55 -16.83 14.51 13.97
C TRP A 55 -17.30 15.96 14.14
N MET A 56 -18.55 16.14 14.55
CA MET A 56 -19.12 17.46 14.83
C MET A 56 -19.32 17.64 16.35
N PRO A 57 -19.00 18.81 16.93
CA PRO A 57 -19.02 19.01 18.38
C PRO A 57 -20.38 18.81 19.05
N GLN A 58 -21.48 18.99 18.34
CA GLN A 58 -22.83 18.98 18.88
C GLN A 58 -23.67 17.79 18.43
N VAL A 59 -23.24 17.05 17.42
CA VAL A 59 -23.98 15.95 16.81
C VAL A 59 -23.02 14.81 16.48
N ASP A 60 -23.30 13.60 16.98
CA ASP A 60 -22.61 12.40 16.54
C ASP A 60 -23.08 12.07 15.11
N GLY A 61 -22.18 12.25 14.12
CA GLY A 61 -22.49 12.00 12.71
C GLY A 61 -22.81 10.54 12.41
N ILE A 62 -22.32 9.59 13.21
CA ILE A 62 -22.68 8.18 13.08
C ILE A 62 -24.13 7.93 13.54
N GLU A 63 -24.54 8.56 14.63
CA GLU A 63 -25.96 8.50 15.07
C GLU A 63 -26.87 9.18 14.03
N LEU A 64 -26.43 10.31 13.47
CA LEU A 64 -27.16 11.00 12.41
C LEU A 64 -27.27 10.15 11.13
N LEU A 65 -26.22 9.43 10.74
CA LEU A 65 -26.24 8.47 9.63
C LEU A 65 -27.29 7.38 9.88
N GLU A 66 -27.30 6.79 11.07
CA GLU A 66 -28.28 5.75 11.44
C GLU A 66 -29.71 6.26 11.31
N ARG A 67 -29.99 7.46 11.81
CA ARG A 67 -31.31 8.09 11.71
C ARG A 67 -31.70 8.44 10.26
N LEU A 68 -30.75 8.94 9.45
CA LEU A 68 -30.96 9.21 8.03
C LEU A 68 -31.33 7.92 7.29
N LYS A 69 -30.58 6.85 7.53
CA LYS A 69 -30.83 5.55 6.88
C LYS A 69 -32.11 4.86 7.36
N ALA A 70 -32.53 5.10 8.60
CA ALA A 70 -33.81 4.60 9.10
C ALA A 70 -35.01 5.29 8.44
N GLN A 71 -34.88 6.59 8.09
CA GLN A 71 -35.95 7.36 7.45
C GLN A 71 -35.92 7.28 5.91
N GLU A 72 -34.76 7.33 5.31
CA GLU A 72 -34.53 7.32 3.88
C GLU A 72 -33.47 6.27 3.49
N PRO A 73 -33.81 4.96 3.45
CA PRO A 73 -32.86 3.88 3.22
C PRO A 73 -32.10 4.00 1.89
N GLU A 74 -32.76 4.51 0.85
CA GLU A 74 -32.21 4.64 -0.50
C GLU A 74 -31.39 5.92 -0.72
N LEU A 75 -31.43 6.88 0.23
CA LEU A 75 -30.66 8.11 0.10
C LEU A 75 -29.15 7.81 0.23
N PRO A 76 -28.33 8.06 -0.80
CA PRO A 76 -26.90 7.90 -0.69
C PRO A 76 -26.32 8.88 0.34
N VAL A 77 -25.53 8.38 1.28
CA VAL A 77 -24.79 9.20 2.24
C VAL A 77 -23.30 8.86 2.11
N ILE A 78 -22.49 9.85 1.77
CA ILE A 78 -21.03 9.75 1.81
C ILE A 78 -20.58 10.34 3.15
N VAL A 79 -19.89 9.54 3.93
CA VAL A 79 -19.34 9.96 5.22
C VAL A 79 -17.97 10.58 5.02
N MET A 80 -17.72 11.73 5.67
CA MET A 80 -16.42 12.40 5.71
C MET A 80 -15.86 12.35 7.13
N SER A 81 -14.55 12.17 7.31
CA SER A 81 -13.93 12.11 8.64
C SER A 81 -12.51 12.63 8.66
N GLY A 82 -12.17 13.50 9.61
CA GLY A 82 -10.80 13.96 9.86
C GLY A 82 -9.96 13.00 10.72
N HIS A 83 -10.59 12.02 11.38
CA HIS A 83 -9.96 11.03 12.25
C HIS A 83 -10.58 9.64 12.00
N GLY A 84 -10.66 9.26 10.72
CA GLY A 84 -11.24 7.96 10.32
C GLY A 84 -10.40 6.80 10.82
N THR A 85 -10.91 6.06 11.82
CA THR A 85 -10.37 4.73 12.14
C THR A 85 -11.06 3.69 11.25
N ILE A 86 -10.42 2.55 11.04
CA ILE A 86 -11.03 1.42 10.33
C ILE A 86 -12.37 1.06 10.98
N GLU A 87 -12.46 1.07 12.31
CA GLU A 87 -13.67 0.79 13.07
C GLU A 87 -14.82 1.75 12.70
N THR A 88 -14.54 3.05 12.63
CA THR A 88 -15.53 4.08 12.27
C THR A 88 -16.05 3.88 10.84
N ALA A 89 -15.17 3.57 9.89
CA ALA A 89 -15.55 3.31 8.51
C ALA A 89 -16.38 2.03 8.36
N VAL A 90 -16.02 0.97 9.07
CA VAL A 90 -16.79 -0.29 9.12
C VAL A 90 -18.17 -0.05 9.72
N ARG A 91 -18.26 0.74 10.80
CA ARG A 91 -19.53 1.09 11.41
C ARG A 91 -20.41 1.90 10.45
N ALA A 92 -19.85 2.92 9.78
CA ALA A 92 -20.57 3.70 8.77
C ALA A 92 -21.08 2.83 7.63
N THR A 93 -20.25 1.92 7.11
CA THR A 93 -20.61 1.00 6.03
C THR A 93 -21.74 0.04 6.45
N LYS A 94 -21.67 -0.53 7.66
CA LYS A 94 -22.73 -1.41 8.22
C LYS A 94 -24.05 -0.67 8.40
N LEU A 95 -24.01 0.63 8.67
CA LEU A 95 -25.18 1.50 8.75
C LEU A 95 -25.70 1.94 7.37
N GLY A 96 -25.07 1.52 6.28
CA GLY A 96 -25.52 1.77 4.91
C GLY A 96 -24.98 3.05 4.28
N ALA A 97 -23.84 3.58 4.73
CA ALA A 97 -23.13 4.63 4.00
C ALA A 97 -22.76 4.16 2.60
N ALA A 98 -22.96 5.01 1.59
CA ALA A 98 -22.63 4.71 0.20
C ALA A 98 -21.14 4.77 -0.06
N ASP A 99 -20.42 5.59 0.72
CA ASP A 99 -18.97 5.73 0.67
C ASP A 99 -18.43 6.39 1.92
N PHE A 100 -17.10 6.32 2.09
CA PHE A 100 -16.37 6.95 3.19
C PHE A 100 -15.14 7.68 2.65
N ILE A 101 -14.97 8.96 3.00
CA ILE A 101 -13.86 9.81 2.57
C ILE A 101 -13.10 10.34 3.80
N GLU A 102 -11.80 10.10 3.86
CA GLU A 102 -10.96 10.63 4.94
C GLU A 102 -10.42 12.01 4.57
N LYS A 103 -10.56 12.99 5.49
CA LYS A 103 -9.97 14.33 5.38
C LYS A 103 -8.48 14.30 5.83
N PRO A 104 -7.55 14.95 5.12
CA PRO A 104 -7.78 15.76 3.90
C PRO A 104 -7.89 14.89 2.63
N PHE A 105 -8.83 15.22 1.76
CA PHE A 105 -9.06 14.53 0.50
C PHE A 105 -8.78 15.41 -0.71
N SER A 106 -8.45 14.78 -1.85
CA SER A 106 -8.30 15.47 -3.12
C SER A 106 -9.67 15.76 -3.76
N LEU A 107 -9.72 16.80 -4.57
CA LEU A 107 -10.91 17.12 -5.37
C LEU A 107 -11.35 15.92 -6.22
N GLU A 108 -10.40 15.24 -6.84
CA GLU A 108 -10.65 14.07 -7.67
C GLU A 108 -11.32 12.93 -6.88
N THR A 109 -10.87 12.67 -5.65
CA THR A 109 -11.45 11.65 -4.76
C THR A 109 -12.90 12.00 -4.42
N LEU A 110 -13.16 13.24 -4.05
CA LEU A 110 -14.51 13.72 -3.74
C LEU A 110 -15.45 13.56 -4.94
N LEU A 111 -15.08 14.11 -6.10
CA LEU A 111 -15.91 14.08 -7.30
C LEU A 111 -16.19 12.66 -7.79
N ARG A 112 -15.22 11.79 -7.73
CA ARG A 112 -15.38 10.37 -8.07
C ARG A 112 -16.42 9.68 -7.16
N SER A 113 -16.37 9.90 -5.85
CA SER A 113 -17.32 9.36 -4.89
C SER A 113 -18.72 9.93 -5.11
N VAL A 114 -18.82 11.23 -5.36
CA VAL A 114 -20.08 11.92 -5.68
C VAL A 114 -20.71 11.38 -6.97
N HIS A 115 -19.93 11.28 -8.06
CA HIS A 115 -20.43 10.75 -9.34
C HIS A 115 -20.90 9.30 -9.22
N ARG A 116 -20.17 8.46 -8.48
CA ARG A 116 -20.56 7.06 -8.22
C ARG A 116 -21.87 7.00 -7.44
N ALA A 117 -22.03 7.79 -6.39
CA ALA A 117 -23.20 7.80 -5.55
C ALA A 117 -24.44 8.40 -6.25
N THR A 118 -24.25 9.34 -7.19
CA THR A 118 -25.34 9.95 -7.96
C THR A 118 -25.66 9.22 -9.26
N GLY A 119 -24.81 8.25 -9.67
CA GLY A 119 -24.99 7.48 -10.92
C GLY A 119 -24.58 8.25 -12.17
N ARG A 120 -23.82 9.35 -12.04
CA ARG A 120 -23.23 10.07 -13.20
C ARG A 120 -22.01 9.33 -13.70
N THR A 121 -22.04 8.86 -14.95
CA THR A 121 -20.85 8.33 -15.62
C THR A 121 -20.00 9.51 -16.11
N THR A 122 -18.76 9.56 -15.66
CA THR A 122 -17.77 10.48 -16.25
C THR A 122 -17.51 10.04 -17.69
N SER A 123 -17.98 10.80 -18.67
CA SER A 123 -17.54 10.69 -20.05
C SER A 123 -16.15 11.33 -20.18
N GLY A 124 -15.15 10.55 -19.85
CA GLY A 124 -13.74 10.87 -19.96
C GLY A 124 -13.00 9.57 -20.16
N SER A 125 -13.24 8.91 -21.30
CA SER A 125 -12.40 7.79 -21.73
C SER A 125 -11.01 8.33 -22.04
N LEU A 126 -10.01 7.82 -21.28
CA LEU A 126 -8.62 7.85 -21.75
C LEU A 126 -8.53 7.08 -23.06
N PRO A 127 -7.76 7.54 -24.05
CA PRO A 127 -7.67 6.87 -25.33
C PRO A 127 -7.02 5.48 -25.14
N ASP A 128 -7.75 4.49 -25.61
CA ASP A 128 -7.28 3.12 -25.82
C ASP A 128 -6.21 3.16 -26.92
N ASN A 129 -4.95 3.15 -26.54
CA ASN A 129 -3.85 2.92 -27.48
C ASN A 129 -3.69 1.42 -27.64
N GLY A 130 -4.35 0.90 -28.67
CA GLY A 130 -4.14 -0.44 -29.16
C GLY A 130 -2.67 -0.73 -29.53
N PRO A 131 -2.30 -1.99 -29.70
CA PRO A 131 -0.92 -2.43 -29.77
C PRO A 131 -0.23 -1.94 -31.05
N THR A 132 0.77 -1.08 -30.94
CA THR A 132 1.74 -0.85 -32.02
C THR A 132 2.72 -2.02 -32.05
N ALA A 133 2.41 -2.97 -32.90
CA ALA A 133 3.41 -3.92 -33.38
C ALA A 133 4.53 -3.16 -34.12
N GLY A 134 5.78 -3.30 -33.68
CA GLY A 134 6.90 -2.84 -34.47
C GLY A 134 8.06 -2.14 -33.75
N LEU A 135 8.48 -2.61 -32.56
CA LEU A 135 9.78 -2.20 -31.96
C LEU A 135 10.51 -3.34 -31.22
N GLU A 136 10.24 -4.59 -31.60
CA GLU A 136 10.81 -5.78 -30.91
C GLU A 136 12.25 -6.17 -31.32
N GLU A 137 12.91 -5.47 -32.21
CA GLU A 137 14.19 -5.96 -32.74
C GLU A 137 15.44 -5.15 -32.44
N MET A 138 15.43 -4.13 -31.59
CA MET A 138 16.65 -3.32 -31.37
C MET A 138 17.21 -3.25 -29.96
N HIS A 139 16.71 -3.98 -28.97
CA HIS A 139 17.29 -3.98 -27.62
C HIS A 139 17.53 -5.36 -26.98
N ALA A 140 17.80 -6.38 -27.77
CA ALA A 140 18.43 -7.62 -27.29
C ALA A 140 19.95 -7.41 -27.05
N VAL A 141 20.34 -6.34 -26.38
CA VAL A 141 21.72 -6.23 -25.84
C VAL A 141 21.74 -7.02 -24.54
N SER A 142 22.43 -8.15 -24.60
CA SER A 142 22.63 -9.13 -23.56
C SER A 142 22.75 -8.50 -22.16
N TYR A 143 21.75 -8.72 -21.31
CA TYR A 143 21.76 -8.44 -19.88
C TYR A 143 22.85 -9.26 -19.14
N ARG A 144 23.46 -10.21 -19.83
CA ARG A 144 24.45 -11.16 -19.32
C ARG A 144 25.79 -10.59 -18.89
N GLN A 145 26.09 -9.28 -19.05
CA GLN A 145 27.43 -8.76 -18.78
C GLN A 145 27.55 -7.33 -18.25
N ARG A 146 26.50 -6.66 -17.82
CA ARG A 146 26.72 -5.49 -16.99
C ARG A 146 26.97 -5.97 -15.57
N GLN A 147 28.23 -6.07 -15.18
CA GLN A 147 28.65 -6.16 -13.78
C GLN A 147 27.93 -5.02 -13.05
N GLN A 148 26.87 -5.33 -12.33
CA GLN A 148 26.17 -4.33 -11.54
C GLN A 148 27.15 -3.77 -10.52
N ARG A 149 27.20 -2.46 -10.42
CA ARG A 149 27.98 -1.81 -9.37
C ARG A 149 27.13 -1.62 -8.14
N ALA A 150 27.78 -1.67 -6.98
CA ALA A 150 27.15 -1.28 -5.72
C ALA A 150 26.60 0.14 -5.82
N ARG A 151 25.49 0.40 -5.14
CA ARG A 151 24.82 1.69 -5.14
C ARG A 151 24.47 2.13 -3.72
N THR A 152 24.56 3.44 -3.52
CA THR A 152 24.07 4.10 -2.31
C THR A 152 23.31 5.37 -2.67
N ILE A 153 22.69 6.01 -1.68
CA ILE A 153 22.06 7.33 -1.84
C ILE A 153 23.12 8.43 -1.80
N LYS A 154 22.89 9.54 -2.51
CA LYS A 154 23.84 10.67 -2.57
C LYS A 154 23.84 11.49 -1.28
N GLN A 155 22.68 11.64 -0.65
CA GLN A 155 22.48 12.42 0.57
C GLN A 155 21.52 11.72 1.51
N SER A 156 21.64 12.02 2.82
CA SER A 156 20.72 11.52 3.82
C SER A 156 19.35 12.12 3.64
N VAL A 157 18.33 11.30 3.83
CA VAL A 157 16.92 11.70 3.72
C VAL A 157 16.12 11.15 4.88
N VAL A 158 15.01 11.84 5.20
CA VAL A 158 14.13 11.53 6.31
C VAL A 158 12.71 11.38 5.81
N ILE A 159 11.99 10.39 6.32
CA ILE A 159 10.55 10.25 6.15
C ILE A 159 9.91 9.85 7.49
N HIS A 160 8.73 10.31 7.74
CA HIS A 160 7.98 10.00 8.96
C HIS A 160 6.53 9.65 8.64
N GLY A 161 5.89 8.94 9.55
CA GLY A 161 4.50 8.52 9.43
C GLY A 161 4.06 7.79 10.70
N HIS A 162 3.23 6.77 10.55
CA HIS A 162 2.80 5.88 11.62
C HIS A 162 3.15 4.44 11.26
N GLY A 163 3.51 3.64 12.25
CA GLY A 163 3.65 2.20 12.07
C GLY A 163 2.29 1.56 11.82
N LEU A 164 2.23 0.56 10.92
CA LEU A 164 0.98 -0.15 10.61
C LEU A 164 0.44 -0.90 11.82
N HIS A 165 1.34 -1.60 12.53
CA HIS A 165 0.94 -2.47 13.63
C HIS A 165 0.91 -1.72 14.96
N SER A 166 1.92 -0.94 15.26
CA SER A 166 2.00 -0.17 16.52
C SER A 166 1.03 1.01 16.58
N GLY A 167 0.69 1.62 15.45
CA GLY A 167 -0.05 2.88 15.38
C GLY A 167 0.73 4.10 15.90
N VAL A 168 1.97 3.91 16.34
CA VAL A 168 2.81 4.95 16.92
C VAL A 168 3.43 5.80 15.80
N ARG A 169 3.58 7.11 16.04
CA ARG A 169 4.37 7.97 15.15
C ARG A 169 5.81 7.47 15.12
N THR A 170 6.31 7.24 13.93
CA THR A 170 7.65 6.74 13.69
C THR A 170 8.29 7.46 12.52
N GLY A 171 9.61 7.34 12.39
CA GLY A 171 10.34 7.90 11.29
C GLY A 171 11.60 7.11 11.01
N VAL A 172 12.06 7.23 9.78
CA VAL A 172 13.32 6.63 9.33
C VAL A 172 14.21 7.69 8.70
N ILE A 173 15.50 7.54 8.94
CA ILE A 173 16.56 8.33 8.31
C ILE A 173 17.40 7.36 7.51
N LEU A 174 17.51 7.56 6.20
CA LEU A 174 18.40 6.80 5.35
C LEU A 174 19.71 7.56 5.21
N HIS A 175 20.84 6.89 5.47
CA HIS A 175 22.18 7.44 5.31
C HIS A 175 22.97 6.62 4.28
N PRO A 176 23.77 7.29 3.42
CA PRO A 176 24.68 6.56 2.54
C PRO A 176 25.76 5.84 3.34
N LEU A 177 26.11 4.64 2.91
CA LEU A 177 27.23 3.88 3.46
C LEU A 177 28.33 3.66 2.43
N PRO A 178 29.59 3.44 2.87
CA PRO A 178 30.70 3.06 2.00
C PRO A 178 30.44 1.74 1.25
N PRO A 179 31.15 1.47 0.15
CA PRO A 179 31.10 0.19 -0.55
C PRO A 179 31.36 -0.99 0.40
N GLY A 180 30.63 -2.10 0.24
CA GLY A 180 30.78 -3.32 1.04
C GLY A 180 30.13 -3.30 2.41
N SER A 181 29.44 -2.19 2.77
CA SER A 181 28.76 -2.08 4.07
C SER A 181 27.46 -2.88 4.16
N GLY A 182 26.82 -3.16 3.04
CA GLY A 182 25.49 -3.75 3.02
C GLY A 182 24.37 -2.79 3.44
N ILE A 183 23.16 -3.31 3.54
CA ILE A 183 22.02 -2.61 4.14
C ILE A 183 21.96 -2.99 5.61
N ALA A 184 21.80 -2.01 6.49
CA ALA A 184 21.68 -2.24 7.91
C ALA A 184 20.63 -1.33 8.54
N PHE A 185 19.95 -1.84 9.57
CA PHE A 185 19.03 -1.09 10.42
C PHE A 185 19.71 -0.76 11.75
N SER A 186 19.32 0.35 12.36
CA SER A 186 19.77 0.75 13.70
C SER A 186 18.66 1.54 14.37
N ALA A 187 18.39 1.29 15.65
CA ALA A 187 17.46 2.12 16.40
C ALA A 187 18.09 3.45 16.80
N ILE A 188 17.34 4.54 16.72
CA ILE A 188 17.81 5.87 17.17
C ILE A 188 18.16 5.84 18.65
N SER A 189 17.41 5.03 19.45
CA SER A 189 17.65 4.84 20.89
C SER A 189 18.85 3.91 21.23
N ALA A 190 19.34 3.16 20.25
CA ALA A 190 20.46 2.21 20.43
C ALA A 190 21.35 2.25 19.17
N PRO A 191 22.05 3.36 18.90
CA PRO A 191 22.77 3.59 17.65
C PRO A 191 23.97 2.64 17.43
N ASP A 192 24.48 2.03 18.48
CA ASP A 192 25.60 1.09 18.42
C ASP A 192 25.19 -0.33 17.97
N VAL A 193 23.88 -0.62 17.99
CA VAL A 193 23.36 -1.91 17.54
C VAL A 193 23.00 -1.81 16.06
N MET A 194 23.78 -2.51 15.24
CA MET A 194 23.57 -2.62 13.80
C MET A 194 22.93 -3.97 13.48
N ILE A 195 21.78 -3.96 12.83
CA ILE A 195 21.06 -5.15 12.39
C ILE A 195 21.28 -5.27 10.87
N PRO A 196 22.14 -6.16 10.38
CA PRO A 196 22.24 -6.38 8.94
C PRO A 196 20.93 -6.83 8.33
N ALA A 197 20.56 -6.29 7.19
CA ALA A 197 19.34 -6.66 6.46
C ALA A 197 19.55 -8.01 5.75
N THR A 198 19.70 -9.07 6.53
CA THR A 198 19.92 -10.43 6.03
C THR A 198 18.96 -11.40 6.70
N VAL A 199 18.73 -12.53 6.06
CA VAL A 199 17.80 -13.57 6.53
C VAL A 199 18.18 -14.15 7.90
N ASP A 200 19.44 -14.04 8.33
CA ASP A 200 19.90 -14.51 9.65
C ASP A 200 19.32 -13.71 10.81
N HIS A 201 18.93 -12.46 10.54
CA HIS A 201 18.41 -11.57 11.54
C HIS A 201 16.87 -11.53 11.55
N VAL A 202 16.21 -12.34 10.69
CA VAL A 202 14.75 -12.43 10.67
C VAL A 202 14.25 -13.06 11.97
N ASP A 203 13.47 -12.29 12.72
CA ASP A 203 12.86 -12.62 13.99
C ASP A 203 11.42 -13.11 13.84
N SER A 204 10.63 -12.40 13.07
CA SER A 204 9.21 -12.68 12.87
C SER A 204 8.77 -12.46 11.42
N THR A 205 7.80 -13.27 10.98
CA THR A 205 7.17 -13.21 9.65
C THR A 205 5.64 -13.27 9.75
N GLY A 206 5.08 -13.13 10.95
CA GLY A 206 3.64 -13.06 11.15
C GLY A 206 3.12 -11.65 10.87
N TYR A 207 2.35 -11.46 9.81
CA TYR A 207 1.75 -10.20 9.34
C TYR A 207 2.72 -9.14 8.77
N ALA A 208 4.01 -9.21 9.06
CA ALA A 208 5.07 -8.36 8.52
C ALA A 208 6.43 -9.04 8.74
N THR A 209 7.45 -8.62 8.00
CA THR A 209 8.82 -9.10 8.21
C THR A 209 9.54 -8.20 9.21
N SER A 210 10.11 -8.82 10.25
CA SER A 210 10.88 -8.16 11.30
C SER A 210 12.28 -8.73 11.41
N LEU A 211 13.25 -7.85 11.67
CA LEU A 211 14.62 -8.22 11.99
C LEU A 211 14.91 -7.90 13.46
N CYS A 212 15.74 -8.71 14.11
CA CYS A 212 16.16 -8.47 15.49
C CYS A 212 17.64 -8.76 15.68
N ARG A 213 18.28 -7.95 16.52
CA ARG A 213 19.63 -8.19 17.05
C ARG A 213 19.80 -7.48 18.38
N ASP A 214 20.34 -8.18 19.36
CA ASP A 214 20.66 -7.63 20.69
C ASP A 214 19.50 -6.87 21.35
N GLY A 215 18.25 -7.37 21.16
CA GLY A 215 17.03 -6.77 21.70
C GLY A 215 16.49 -5.55 20.94
N VAL A 216 17.17 -5.14 19.87
CA VAL A 216 16.67 -4.11 18.95
C VAL A 216 15.94 -4.76 17.78
N THR A 217 14.73 -4.27 17.48
CA THR A 217 13.88 -4.83 16.43
C THR A 217 13.55 -3.78 15.38
N ALA A 218 13.64 -4.15 14.11
CA ALA A 218 13.15 -3.42 12.95
C ALA A 218 11.92 -4.14 12.40
N GLN A 219 10.75 -3.48 12.41
CA GLN A 219 9.48 -4.09 12.03
C GLN A 219 8.93 -3.50 10.73
N THR A 220 8.16 -4.32 9.97
CA THR A 220 7.45 -3.91 8.73
C THR A 220 8.43 -3.36 7.69
N ILE A 221 9.51 -4.11 7.43
CA ILE A 221 10.62 -3.65 6.58
C ILE A 221 10.37 -3.88 5.08
N GLU A 222 9.46 -4.76 4.72
CA GLU A 222 9.26 -5.33 3.38
C GLU A 222 9.02 -4.28 2.30
N HIS A 223 8.23 -3.24 2.56
CA HIS A 223 7.94 -2.21 1.56
C HIS A 223 9.16 -1.34 1.24
N LEU A 224 9.92 -0.95 2.28
CA LEU A 224 11.17 -0.23 2.10
C LEU A 224 12.21 -1.10 1.40
N MET A 225 12.36 -2.38 1.82
CA MET A 225 13.29 -3.32 1.21
C MET A 225 12.95 -3.59 -0.27
N SER A 226 11.66 -3.65 -0.62
CA SER A 226 11.19 -3.77 -2.01
C SER A 226 11.64 -2.58 -2.87
N ALA A 227 11.51 -1.35 -2.35
CA ALA A 227 12.02 -0.16 -3.02
C ALA A 227 13.55 -0.21 -3.16
N LEU A 228 14.30 -0.52 -2.08
CA LEU A 228 15.76 -0.63 -2.13
C LEU A 228 16.23 -1.68 -3.14
N HIS A 229 15.53 -2.82 -3.21
CA HIS A 229 15.78 -3.88 -4.20
C HIS A 229 15.67 -3.34 -5.63
N SER A 230 14.54 -2.71 -5.95
CA SER A 230 14.27 -2.23 -7.31
C SER A 230 15.21 -1.13 -7.76
N TYR A 231 15.65 -0.30 -6.82
CA TYR A 231 16.66 0.75 -7.09
C TYR A 231 18.10 0.22 -7.08
N GLY A 232 18.31 -1.07 -6.73
CA GLY A 232 19.61 -1.70 -6.66
C GLY A 232 20.53 -1.07 -5.61
N LEU A 233 19.94 -0.53 -4.53
CA LEU A 233 20.67 0.09 -3.42
C LEU A 233 21.20 -0.98 -2.49
N THR A 234 22.51 -1.04 -2.31
CA THR A 234 23.20 -2.11 -1.59
C THR A 234 23.92 -1.66 -0.33
N ASN A 235 24.16 -0.35 -0.16
CA ASN A 235 24.90 0.21 0.96
C ASN A 235 24.14 1.38 1.58
N VAL A 236 23.23 1.10 2.49
CA VAL A 236 22.38 2.11 3.15
C VAL A 236 22.21 1.78 4.63
N LEU A 237 22.42 2.76 5.51
CA LEU A 237 22.03 2.69 6.90
C LEU A 237 20.61 3.26 7.08
N ILE A 238 19.74 2.50 7.71
CA ILE A 238 18.37 2.87 8.02
C ILE A 238 18.25 3.06 9.54
N LYS A 239 18.28 4.31 10.00
CA LYS A 239 18.01 4.64 11.41
C LYS A 239 16.51 4.81 11.61
N MET A 240 15.95 4.18 12.63
CA MET A 240 14.51 4.07 12.85
C MET A 240 14.10 4.13 14.31
N GLN A 241 12.80 4.23 14.56
CA GLN A 241 12.18 4.16 15.88
C GLN A 241 11.31 2.91 16.02
N GLY A 242 11.90 1.72 15.73
CA GLY A 242 11.23 0.43 15.87
C GLY A 242 10.52 -0.04 14.60
N GLU A 243 9.38 0.51 14.25
CA GLU A 243 8.61 0.13 13.07
C GLU A 243 8.85 1.11 11.91
N ILE A 244 8.98 0.60 10.70
CA ILE A 244 9.04 1.42 9.48
C ILE A 244 7.65 2.01 9.21
N PRO A 245 7.53 3.32 8.89
CA PRO A 245 6.24 3.93 8.65
C PRO A 245 5.53 3.31 7.44
N ILE A 246 4.23 3.02 7.59
CA ILE A 246 3.44 2.42 6.52
C ILE A 246 3.15 3.38 5.37
N LEU A 247 3.19 4.69 5.63
CA LEU A 247 2.89 5.76 4.68
C LEU A 247 1.50 5.60 4.05
N ASP A 248 1.42 5.46 2.73
CA ASP A 248 0.18 5.21 1.99
C ASP A 248 -0.16 3.71 1.82
N GLY A 249 0.60 2.83 2.49
CA GLY A 249 0.44 1.38 2.40
C GLY A 249 1.14 0.71 1.23
N SER A 250 1.85 1.48 0.41
CA SER A 250 2.58 1.01 -0.77
C SER A 250 4.09 1.32 -0.66
N ALA A 251 4.86 1.03 -1.70
CA ALA A 251 6.28 1.42 -1.77
C ALA A 251 6.50 2.75 -2.50
N LEU A 252 5.46 3.41 -2.99
CA LEU A 252 5.59 4.57 -3.88
C LEU A 252 6.26 5.77 -3.20
N GLU A 253 5.91 6.04 -1.93
CA GLU A 253 6.51 7.15 -1.18
C GLU A 253 8.00 6.90 -0.87
N PHE A 254 8.40 5.64 -0.68
CA PHE A 254 9.81 5.28 -0.58
C PHE A 254 10.55 5.49 -1.90
N CYS A 255 9.92 5.20 -3.04
CA CYS A 255 10.51 5.50 -4.35
C CYS A 255 10.78 7.00 -4.51
N LYS A 256 9.80 7.86 -4.19
CA LYS A 256 9.96 9.32 -4.23
C LYS A 256 11.08 9.80 -3.31
N LEU A 257 11.17 9.21 -2.11
CA LEU A 257 12.22 9.52 -1.13
C LEU A 257 13.61 9.22 -1.70
N LEU A 258 13.79 8.02 -2.29
CA LEU A 258 15.06 7.57 -2.87
C LEU A 258 15.46 8.42 -4.08
N GLU A 259 14.51 8.82 -4.92
CA GLU A 259 14.75 9.73 -6.04
C GLU A 259 15.17 11.12 -5.57
N GLY A 260 14.52 11.64 -4.53
CA GLY A 260 14.91 12.90 -3.88
C GLY A 260 16.29 12.83 -3.23
N ALA A 261 16.68 11.66 -2.71
CA ALA A 261 18.01 11.43 -2.17
C ALA A 261 19.10 11.43 -3.25
N GLY A 262 18.75 11.10 -4.49
CA GLY A 262 19.67 10.80 -5.57
C GLY A 262 20.42 9.49 -5.35
N ILE A 263 20.80 8.80 -6.42
CA ILE A 263 21.49 7.50 -6.38
C ILE A 263 22.88 7.66 -6.97
N VAL A 264 23.87 7.04 -6.30
CA VAL A 264 25.27 7.07 -6.71
C VAL A 264 25.81 5.65 -6.87
N GLU A 265 26.41 5.37 -8.01
CA GLU A 265 27.17 4.13 -8.22
C GLU A 265 28.52 4.22 -7.50
N GLN A 266 28.88 3.10 -6.86
CA GLN A 266 30.13 2.94 -6.13
C GLN A 266 31.14 2.11 -6.95
N THR A 267 32.38 2.06 -6.50
CA THR A 267 33.46 1.36 -7.23
C THR A 267 33.36 -0.16 -7.12
N GLU A 268 32.68 -0.67 -6.11
CA GLU A 268 32.53 -2.10 -5.87
C GLU A 268 31.65 -2.76 -6.93
N LYS A 269 32.10 -3.91 -7.41
CA LYS A 269 31.31 -4.77 -8.31
C LYS A 269 30.44 -5.70 -7.47
N LEU A 270 29.17 -5.78 -7.82
CA LEU A 270 28.24 -6.71 -7.20
C LEU A 270 28.20 -8.02 -7.98
N GLU A 271 28.27 -9.10 -7.25
CA GLU A 271 27.93 -10.42 -7.76
C GLU A 271 26.47 -10.70 -7.45
N SER A 272 25.67 -10.94 -8.47
CA SER A 272 24.30 -11.40 -8.32
C SER A 272 24.27 -12.83 -7.84
N VAL A 273 23.25 -13.17 -7.06
CA VAL A 273 22.96 -14.57 -6.71
C VAL A 273 22.54 -15.30 -7.98
N ASN A 274 23.32 -16.27 -8.38
CA ASN A 274 23.03 -17.08 -9.55
C ASN A 274 22.27 -18.35 -9.13
N ILE A 275 21.00 -18.44 -9.56
CA ILE A 275 20.19 -19.63 -9.33
C ILE A 275 20.60 -20.71 -10.32
N ASP A 276 21.20 -21.77 -9.82
CA ASP A 276 21.75 -22.90 -10.60
C ASP A 276 20.75 -24.05 -10.80
N LYS A 277 19.77 -24.15 -9.90
CA LYS A 277 18.72 -25.18 -9.92
C LYS A 277 17.43 -24.63 -9.32
N ALA A 278 16.36 -25.37 -9.41
CA ALA A 278 15.10 -25.00 -8.76
C ALA A 278 15.19 -25.17 -7.24
N TYR A 279 14.68 -24.15 -6.52
CA TYR A 279 14.43 -24.22 -5.07
C TYR A 279 12.92 -24.02 -4.87
N CYS A 280 12.31 -24.91 -4.07
CA CYS A 280 10.87 -24.90 -3.84
C CYS A 280 10.56 -25.04 -2.34
N VAL A 281 9.60 -24.24 -1.87
CA VAL A 281 9.04 -24.32 -0.53
C VAL A 281 7.53 -24.52 -0.66
N GLY A 282 6.97 -25.42 0.14
CA GLY A 282 5.57 -25.84 0.03
C GLY A 282 5.39 -26.94 -1.03
N ASP A 283 4.13 -27.19 -1.37
CA ASP A 283 3.78 -28.25 -2.31
C ASP A 283 2.93 -27.68 -3.48
N PRO A 284 3.46 -27.71 -4.71
CA PRO A 284 2.71 -27.26 -5.90
C PRO A 284 1.36 -27.97 -6.08
N GLN A 285 1.23 -29.23 -5.65
CA GLN A 285 -0.02 -29.97 -5.76
C GLN A 285 -1.08 -29.51 -4.76
N SER A 286 -0.66 -28.99 -3.60
CA SER A 286 -1.57 -28.38 -2.62
C SER A 286 -2.09 -27.00 -3.03
N GLY A 287 -1.44 -26.36 -4.01
CA GLY A 287 -1.73 -25.01 -4.47
C GLY A 287 -1.18 -23.91 -3.55
N LYS A 288 -0.39 -24.25 -2.52
CA LYS A 288 0.37 -23.31 -1.68
C LYS A 288 1.86 -23.61 -1.79
N PHE A 289 2.59 -22.82 -2.57
CA PHE A 289 4.04 -23.00 -2.77
C PHE A 289 4.69 -21.73 -3.29
N ILE A 290 6.01 -21.66 -3.13
CA ILE A 290 6.87 -20.71 -3.82
C ILE A 290 8.10 -21.45 -4.34
N GLN A 291 8.44 -21.18 -5.61
CA GLN A 291 9.57 -21.79 -6.28
C GLN A 291 10.33 -20.73 -7.07
N ILE A 292 11.66 -20.86 -7.08
CA ILE A 292 12.53 -20.09 -7.99
C ILE A 292 13.29 -21.06 -8.90
N GLU A 293 13.39 -20.71 -10.16
CA GLU A 293 14.09 -21.47 -11.20
C GLU A 293 15.14 -20.58 -11.88
N PRO A 294 16.19 -21.16 -12.49
CA PRO A 294 17.16 -20.41 -13.25
C PRO A 294 16.51 -19.56 -14.34
N ALA A 295 16.86 -18.26 -14.38
CA ALA A 295 16.45 -17.35 -15.45
C ALA A 295 17.46 -16.20 -15.58
N ASP A 296 17.53 -15.60 -16.76
CA ASP A 296 18.48 -14.51 -17.06
C ASP A 296 18.06 -13.15 -16.43
N ARG A 297 16.85 -13.04 -15.90
CA ARG A 297 16.30 -11.81 -15.31
C ARG A 297 15.41 -12.14 -14.11
N PHE A 298 15.03 -11.13 -13.36
CA PHE A 298 14.09 -11.25 -12.26
C PHE A 298 12.65 -11.24 -12.81
N GLU A 299 11.94 -12.35 -12.61
CA GLU A 299 10.54 -12.53 -13.00
C GLU A 299 9.75 -13.12 -11.84
N VAL A 300 8.51 -12.66 -11.67
CA VAL A 300 7.58 -13.20 -10.67
C VAL A 300 6.24 -13.48 -11.34
N TYR A 301 5.75 -14.70 -11.24
CA TYR A 301 4.38 -15.06 -11.50
C TYR A 301 3.70 -15.41 -10.18
N TYR A 302 2.69 -14.65 -9.80
CA TYR A 302 2.01 -14.84 -8.53
C TYR A 302 0.53 -15.13 -8.74
N THR A 303 0.03 -16.19 -8.07
CA THR A 303 -1.40 -16.53 -7.99
C THR A 303 -1.90 -16.30 -6.56
N LEU A 304 -2.87 -15.42 -6.39
CA LEU A 304 -3.55 -15.13 -5.14
C LEU A 304 -4.96 -15.72 -5.17
N LYS A 305 -5.34 -16.51 -4.17
CA LYS A 305 -6.68 -17.09 -4.04
C LYS A 305 -7.26 -16.79 -2.67
N TYR A 306 -8.34 -16.02 -2.68
CA TYR A 306 -9.16 -15.78 -1.49
C TYR A 306 -10.62 -16.14 -1.79
N PRO A 307 -11.44 -16.37 -0.76
CA PRO A 307 -12.89 -16.46 -0.93
C PRO A 307 -13.46 -15.19 -1.58
N THR A 308 -14.67 -15.29 -2.11
CA THR A 308 -15.46 -14.11 -2.51
C THR A 308 -15.48 -13.10 -1.34
N PRO A 309 -15.31 -11.78 -1.61
CA PRO A 309 -15.41 -11.11 -2.93
C PRO A 309 -14.08 -10.96 -3.71
N VAL A 310 -12.96 -11.41 -3.18
CA VAL A 310 -11.64 -11.23 -3.86
C VAL A 310 -11.48 -12.21 -5.03
N GLY A 311 -11.77 -13.49 -4.81
CA GLY A 311 -11.61 -14.52 -5.81
C GLY A 311 -10.15 -14.89 -6.09
N CYS A 312 -9.86 -15.21 -7.35
CA CYS A 312 -8.52 -15.50 -7.85
C CYS A 312 -7.97 -14.30 -8.62
N GLN A 313 -6.75 -13.90 -8.28
CA GLN A 313 -5.99 -12.88 -9.01
C GLN A 313 -4.64 -13.46 -9.40
N GLU A 314 -4.18 -13.16 -10.59
CA GLU A 314 -2.88 -13.59 -11.11
C GLU A 314 -2.18 -12.42 -11.75
N TYR A 315 -0.88 -12.31 -11.52
CA TYR A 315 -0.07 -11.28 -12.15
C TYR A 315 1.33 -11.81 -12.47
N GLN A 316 1.83 -11.46 -13.64
CA GLN A 316 3.21 -11.70 -14.04
C GLN A 316 3.96 -10.37 -14.09
N TYR A 317 4.95 -10.23 -13.23
CA TYR A 317 5.85 -9.08 -13.21
C TYR A 317 7.23 -9.48 -13.73
N ILE A 318 7.74 -8.68 -14.64
CA ILE A 318 9.11 -8.80 -15.18
C ILE A 318 9.82 -7.50 -14.85
N HIS A 319 10.86 -7.58 -14.04
CA HIS A 319 11.65 -6.39 -13.71
C HIS A 319 12.52 -5.99 -14.90
N ARG A 320 12.06 -4.98 -15.65
CA ARG A 320 12.75 -4.42 -16.81
C ARG A 320 13.67 -3.27 -16.44
N ASP A 321 13.13 -2.37 -15.65
CA ASP A 321 13.76 -1.12 -15.20
C ASP A 321 13.01 -0.53 -14.00
N LEU A 322 13.48 0.61 -13.50
CA LEU A 322 12.84 1.32 -12.40
C LEU A 322 11.43 1.80 -12.73
N GLN A 323 11.17 2.18 -13.98
CA GLN A 323 9.87 2.66 -14.40
C GLN A 323 8.82 1.55 -14.31
N SER A 324 9.14 0.34 -14.77
CA SER A 324 8.25 -0.81 -14.66
C SER A 324 7.88 -1.13 -13.21
N TYR A 325 8.82 -1.02 -12.27
CA TYR A 325 8.52 -1.18 -10.86
C TYR A 325 7.60 -0.08 -10.31
N ARG A 326 7.92 1.18 -10.62
CA ARG A 326 7.12 2.33 -10.18
C ARG A 326 5.69 2.35 -10.68
N GLU A 327 5.49 1.86 -11.91
CA GLU A 327 4.16 1.86 -12.54
C GLU A 327 3.35 0.61 -12.21
N GLU A 328 4.00 -0.55 -12.07
CA GLU A 328 3.29 -1.82 -11.98
C GLU A 328 3.19 -2.39 -10.56
N ILE A 329 4.20 -2.15 -9.70
CA ILE A 329 4.31 -2.81 -8.38
C ILE A 329 4.31 -1.81 -7.22
N ALA A 330 5.17 -0.78 -7.28
CA ALA A 330 5.32 0.16 -6.17
C ALA A 330 4.02 0.81 -5.68
N PRO A 331 3.03 1.11 -6.54
CA PRO A 331 1.77 1.72 -6.09
C PRO A 331 0.80 0.76 -5.40
N ALA A 332 1.03 -0.56 -5.43
CA ALA A 332 0.12 -1.54 -4.85
C ALA A 332 0.14 -1.47 -3.32
N ARG A 333 -1.03 -1.25 -2.71
CA ARG A 333 -1.19 -1.06 -1.27
C ARG A 333 -1.42 -2.36 -0.52
N THR A 334 -0.97 -2.38 0.73
CA THR A 334 -1.31 -3.44 1.68
C THR A 334 -2.81 -3.54 1.92
N PHE A 335 -3.28 -4.71 2.33
CA PHE A 335 -4.69 -4.98 2.50
C PHE A 335 -4.97 -5.85 3.73
N GLY A 336 -6.20 -5.75 4.24
CA GLY A 336 -6.69 -6.58 5.32
C GLY A 336 -8.19 -6.86 5.16
N PHE A 337 -8.67 -7.84 5.91
CA PHE A 337 -10.09 -8.20 5.92
C PHE A 337 -10.77 -7.71 7.19
N VAL A 338 -11.96 -7.16 7.05
CA VAL A 338 -12.77 -6.69 8.19
C VAL A 338 -12.96 -7.77 9.25
N LYS A 339 -13.15 -9.03 8.82
CA LYS A 339 -13.33 -10.17 9.72
C LYS A 339 -12.14 -10.43 10.64
N ASP A 340 -10.93 -10.04 10.24
CA ASP A 340 -9.70 -10.31 10.97
C ASP A 340 -9.29 -9.15 11.90
N ILE A 341 -9.94 -7.96 11.77
CA ILE A 341 -9.59 -6.75 12.52
C ILE A 341 -9.64 -6.98 14.03
N GLN A 342 -10.74 -7.53 14.54
CA GLN A 342 -10.90 -7.73 15.97
C GLN A 342 -9.81 -8.66 16.55
N MET A 343 -9.41 -9.69 15.81
CA MET A 343 -8.33 -10.59 16.20
C MET A 343 -6.99 -9.85 16.19
N LEU A 344 -6.72 -9.06 15.15
CA LEU A 344 -5.49 -8.28 15.04
C LEU A 344 -5.36 -7.25 16.17
N GLU A 345 -6.43 -6.55 16.52
CA GLU A 345 -6.47 -5.60 17.64
C GLU A 345 -6.20 -6.29 18.97
N GLN A 346 -6.78 -7.47 19.22
CA GLN A 346 -6.50 -8.26 20.42
C GLN A 346 -5.03 -8.69 20.51
N MET A 347 -4.37 -8.87 19.37
CA MET A 347 -2.93 -9.15 19.28
C MET A 347 -2.07 -7.89 19.37
N GLY A 348 -2.67 -6.70 19.47
CA GLY A 348 -1.96 -5.42 19.47
C GLY A 348 -1.43 -5.01 18.08
N LEU A 349 -2.00 -5.59 17.01
CA LEU A 349 -1.60 -5.34 15.62
C LEU A 349 -2.63 -4.44 14.91
N ALA A 350 -2.23 -3.90 13.76
CA ALA A 350 -3.04 -3.05 12.88
C ALA A 350 -3.56 -1.74 13.52
N ASN A 351 -3.00 -1.31 14.66
CA ASN A 351 -3.41 -0.07 15.36
C ASN A 351 -3.19 1.21 14.52
N GLY A 352 -2.30 1.16 13.54
CA GLY A 352 -2.01 2.23 12.60
C GLY A 352 -2.69 2.11 11.25
N GLY A 353 -3.49 1.06 11.05
CA GLY A 353 -4.30 0.90 9.84
C GLY A 353 -5.30 2.05 9.70
N ARG A 354 -5.33 2.67 8.53
CA ARG A 354 -6.24 3.76 8.15
C ARG A 354 -6.75 3.48 6.74
N LEU A 355 -7.86 4.11 6.38
CA LEU A 355 -8.45 3.91 5.05
C LEU A 355 -7.58 4.47 3.91
N ASN A 356 -6.66 5.36 4.21
CA ASN A 356 -5.72 5.92 3.25
C ASN A 356 -4.40 5.14 3.12
N ASN A 357 -4.15 4.17 4.01
CA ASN A 357 -2.90 3.39 4.02
C ASN A 357 -3.09 1.86 3.98
N CYS A 358 -4.32 1.39 3.92
CA CYS A 358 -4.63 -0.04 3.86
C CYS A 358 -5.92 -0.26 3.06
N ILE A 359 -5.93 -1.23 2.14
CA ILE A 359 -7.16 -1.66 1.46
C ILE A 359 -7.93 -2.54 2.43
N LEU A 360 -9.16 -2.15 2.75
CA LEU A 360 -10.03 -2.91 3.64
C LEU A 360 -11.08 -3.67 2.84
N ILE A 361 -11.14 -4.99 3.06
CA ILE A 361 -12.02 -5.91 2.32
C ILE A 361 -13.11 -6.40 3.26
N GLY A 362 -14.36 -6.04 2.93
CA GLY A 362 -15.56 -6.53 3.58
C GLY A 362 -16.18 -7.72 2.87
N GLU A 363 -17.37 -8.12 3.32
CA GLU A 363 -18.11 -9.27 2.74
C GLU A 363 -18.56 -9.00 1.29
N GLN A 364 -18.85 -7.74 0.94
CA GLN A 364 -19.35 -7.36 -0.38
C GLN A 364 -18.26 -6.80 -1.32
N GLY A 365 -17.03 -6.65 -0.86
CA GLY A 365 -15.93 -6.10 -1.65
C GLY A 365 -15.05 -5.15 -0.88
N VAL A 366 -14.31 -4.35 -1.63
CA VAL A 366 -13.43 -3.31 -1.08
C VAL A 366 -14.29 -2.20 -0.48
N ILE A 367 -14.01 -1.82 0.77
CA ILE A 367 -14.74 -0.79 1.52
C ILE A 367 -14.23 0.60 1.16
N ASN A 368 -12.93 0.79 1.20
CA ASN A 368 -12.31 2.07 0.86
C ASN A 368 -11.95 2.13 -0.63
N PRO A 369 -12.35 3.22 -1.29
CA PRO A 369 -12.17 3.36 -2.72
C PRO A 369 -10.82 3.91 -3.14
N PRO A 370 -10.59 3.94 -4.44
CA PRO A 370 -10.73 2.82 -5.36
C PRO A 370 -9.42 2.02 -5.36
N LEU A 371 -9.46 0.79 -5.83
CA LEU A 371 -8.23 0.07 -6.16
C LEU A 371 -7.45 0.87 -7.22
N ARG A 372 -6.14 0.94 -7.08
CA ARG A 372 -5.22 1.55 -8.07
C ARG A 372 -5.10 0.66 -9.30
N PHE A 373 -5.26 -0.65 -9.12
CA PHE A 373 -5.29 -1.67 -10.16
C PHE A 373 -6.43 -2.65 -9.88
N PRO A 374 -7.08 -3.23 -10.90
CA PRO A 374 -8.08 -4.28 -10.68
C PRO A 374 -7.53 -5.49 -9.91
N ASP A 375 -6.24 -5.74 -10.04
CA ASP A 375 -5.44 -6.82 -9.46
C ASP A 375 -4.43 -6.31 -8.40
N GLU A 376 -4.78 -5.22 -7.69
CA GLU A 376 -3.86 -4.55 -6.75
C GLU A 376 -3.38 -5.50 -5.64
N LEU A 377 -4.21 -6.41 -5.18
CA LEU A 377 -3.87 -7.31 -4.07
C LEU A 377 -2.74 -8.28 -4.44
N VAL A 378 -2.77 -8.88 -5.64
CA VAL A 378 -1.70 -9.76 -6.08
C VAL A 378 -0.41 -9.00 -6.38
N ARG A 379 -0.52 -7.76 -6.89
CA ARG A 379 0.66 -6.89 -7.08
C ARG A 379 1.32 -6.54 -5.76
N HIS A 380 0.53 -6.30 -4.73
CA HIS A 380 1.07 -6.07 -3.38
C HIS A 380 1.81 -7.30 -2.85
N LYS A 381 1.29 -8.52 -3.10
CA LYS A 381 2.02 -9.75 -2.72
C LYS A 381 3.35 -9.90 -3.44
N ILE A 382 3.47 -9.38 -4.68
CA ILE A 382 4.75 -9.32 -5.39
C ILE A 382 5.68 -8.27 -4.75
N LEU A 383 5.14 -7.11 -4.34
CA LEU A 383 5.90 -6.08 -3.61
C LEU A 383 6.53 -6.66 -2.34
N ASP A 384 5.72 -7.32 -1.50
CA ASP A 384 6.17 -8.01 -0.28
C ASP A 384 7.28 -9.02 -0.57
N LEU A 385 7.04 -9.88 -1.57
CA LEU A 385 7.99 -10.91 -2.00
C LEU A 385 9.34 -10.29 -2.42
N MET A 386 9.32 -9.20 -3.17
CA MET A 386 10.56 -8.52 -3.60
C MET A 386 11.35 -7.97 -2.43
N GLY A 387 10.66 -7.44 -1.41
CA GLY A 387 11.29 -6.96 -0.18
C GLY A 387 11.92 -8.09 0.63
N ASP A 388 11.18 -9.17 0.84
CA ASP A 388 11.65 -10.34 1.58
C ASP A 388 12.85 -11.02 0.91
N LEU A 389 12.82 -11.16 -0.43
CA LEU A 389 13.94 -11.74 -1.19
C LEU A 389 15.21 -10.90 -1.11
N TYR A 390 15.10 -9.59 -0.91
CA TYR A 390 16.28 -8.75 -0.79
C TYR A 390 17.08 -8.98 0.49
N LEU A 391 16.56 -9.77 1.45
CA LEU A 391 17.29 -10.28 2.62
C LEU A 391 18.33 -11.35 2.28
N LEU A 392 18.48 -11.73 1.00
CA LEU A 392 19.68 -12.40 0.49
C LEU A 392 20.92 -11.49 0.53
N GLY A 393 20.74 -10.16 0.65
CA GLY A 393 21.81 -9.18 0.70
C GLY A 393 22.49 -8.91 -0.65
N ARG A 394 22.01 -9.52 -1.73
CA ARG A 394 22.53 -9.38 -3.09
C ARG A 394 21.40 -9.41 -4.12
N PRO A 395 21.58 -8.78 -5.28
CA PRO A 395 20.64 -8.93 -6.40
C PRO A 395 20.51 -10.41 -6.81
N ILE A 396 19.29 -10.81 -7.18
CA ILE A 396 18.99 -12.17 -7.62
C ILE A 396 18.37 -12.14 -9.02
N HIS A 397 18.76 -13.10 -9.86
CA HIS A 397 18.12 -13.37 -11.12
C HIS A 397 17.47 -14.77 -11.05
N GLY A 398 16.23 -14.87 -11.48
CA GLY A 398 15.49 -16.12 -11.45
C GLY A 398 14.03 -15.89 -11.78
N LYS A 399 13.35 -16.92 -12.19
CA LYS A 399 11.90 -16.95 -12.40
C LYS A 399 11.22 -17.53 -11.18
N ILE A 400 10.44 -16.71 -10.50
CA ILE A 400 9.70 -17.10 -9.32
C ILE A 400 8.26 -17.40 -9.69
N THR A 401 7.76 -18.55 -9.21
CA THR A 401 6.35 -18.91 -9.27
C THR A 401 5.85 -19.07 -7.85
N ALA A 402 4.87 -18.27 -7.44
CA ALA A 402 4.30 -18.28 -6.11
C ALA A 402 2.78 -18.42 -6.14
N SER A 403 2.23 -19.17 -5.21
CA SER A 403 0.79 -19.34 -5.06
C SER A 403 0.41 -19.33 -3.59
N CYS A 404 -0.46 -18.39 -3.22
CA CYS A 404 -1.04 -18.26 -1.88
C CYS A 404 -0.02 -18.22 -0.73
N THR A 405 1.15 -17.62 -0.96
CA THR A 405 2.24 -17.53 0.01
C THR A 405 2.23 -16.20 0.78
N GLY A 406 3.05 -16.12 1.82
CA GLY A 406 3.27 -14.93 2.62
C GLY A 406 4.73 -14.83 3.06
N HIS A 407 5.03 -13.89 3.98
CA HIS A 407 6.39 -13.65 4.45
C HIS A 407 7.10 -14.90 4.94
N THR A 408 6.40 -15.77 5.68
CA THR A 408 6.98 -17.05 6.19
C THR A 408 7.49 -17.94 5.06
N ASP A 409 6.70 -18.08 3.98
CA ASP A 409 7.07 -18.90 2.82
C ASP A 409 8.21 -18.23 2.04
N ASN A 410 8.14 -16.88 1.87
CA ASN A 410 9.18 -16.10 1.21
C ASN A 410 10.53 -16.23 1.92
N ILE A 411 10.55 -16.07 3.24
CA ILE A 411 11.77 -16.19 4.07
C ILE A 411 12.30 -17.63 4.07
N ALA A 412 11.42 -18.62 4.04
CA ALA A 412 11.85 -20.02 3.91
C ALA A 412 12.56 -20.25 2.55
N LEU A 413 12.07 -19.65 1.46
CA LEU A 413 12.75 -19.70 0.17
C LEU A 413 14.12 -19.00 0.21
N VAL A 414 14.21 -17.82 0.84
CA VAL A 414 15.49 -17.10 1.02
C VAL A 414 16.52 -17.97 1.74
N ARG A 415 16.11 -18.67 2.82
CA ARG A 415 16.97 -19.60 3.55
C ARG A 415 17.42 -20.77 2.68
N ALA A 416 16.50 -21.39 1.94
CA ALA A 416 16.81 -22.50 1.04
C ALA A 416 17.82 -22.11 -0.06
N ILE A 417 17.66 -20.94 -0.65
CA ILE A 417 18.60 -20.40 -1.66
C ILE A 417 19.97 -20.19 -1.01
N ARG A 418 20.02 -19.54 0.15
CA ARG A 418 21.27 -19.23 0.83
C ARG A 418 22.09 -20.46 1.21
N GLU A 419 21.41 -21.50 1.73
CA GLU A 419 22.04 -22.79 2.05
C GLU A 419 22.56 -23.50 0.79
N GLY A 420 21.84 -23.41 -0.32
CA GLY A 420 22.19 -24.07 -1.56
C GLY A 420 23.30 -23.39 -2.35
N VAL A 421 23.40 -22.07 -2.32
CA VAL A 421 24.32 -21.29 -3.16
C VAL A 421 25.67 -20.98 -2.46
N LYS A 422 25.82 -21.30 -1.17
CA LYS A 422 27.05 -20.99 -0.37
C LYS A 422 27.46 -19.49 -0.51
N LEU A 423 26.55 -18.61 -0.11
CA LEU A 423 26.77 -17.16 -0.07
C LEU A 423 27.69 -16.72 1.05
#